data_3c96b91769a913b06c5c57c804accdf7
#
_entry.id   3c96b91769a913b06c5c57c804accdf7
#
_cell.length_a   1.000
_cell.length_b   1.000
_cell.length_c   1.000
_cell.angle_alpha   90.00
_cell.angle_beta   90.00
_cell.angle_gamma   90.00
#
_symmetry.space_group_name_H-M   'P 1'
#
loop_
_entity.id
_entity.type
_entity.pdbx_description
1 polymer ?
#
loop_
_entity_poly.entity_id
_entity_poly.type
_entity_poly.pdbx_seq_one_letter_code
_entity_poly.pdbx_strand_id
1 'polypeptide(L)'
;MIELIGLSKAYGQTQVVNQASALFPLGKVTAIIGPNGAGKSTLLSMASRLTDSDAGEVLIGDKPLSEWSNQALAQRLAVLRQANNVNMRFRVRELVAFGRFPHSKGRLTEQDNAVIDDALAQLGLTELQERFIDQLSGGQRQMAFIAMVVAQNTDYVFLDEPLNNLDIRHSVAIMKTVRELAHRYNKAVVVVMHDINFSACYADNMIAMKAGEVVASGQVKNVVTKPIMERIYEIDFEVEEINGQRICLYYGAATPSMAAAES
;
A
#
# COMPACT_ATOMS: atom_id res chain seq x y z
N MET A 1 6.31 -12.32 -9.15
CA MET A 1 4.94 -11.78 -9.27
C MET A 1 4.10 -12.40 -8.17
N ILE A 2 3.17 -11.66 -7.56
CA ILE A 2 2.08 -12.24 -6.74
C ILE A 2 0.81 -12.21 -7.56
N GLU A 3 0.06 -13.31 -7.53
CA GLU A 3 -1.23 -13.47 -8.21
C GLU A 3 -2.31 -13.85 -7.20
N LEU A 4 -3.44 -13.15 -7.26
CA LEU A 4 -4.65 -13.42 -6.49
C LEU A 4 -5.68 -14.03 -7.43
N ILE A 5 -6.24 -15.18 -7.08
CA ILE A 5 -7.18 -15.93 -7.91
C ILE A 5 -8.47 -16.17 -7.13
N GLY A 6 -9.52 -15.43 -7.47
CA GLY A 6 -10.86 -15.64 -6.94
C GLY A 6 -11.00 -15.54 -5.42
N LEU A 7 -10.22 -14.66 -4.76
CA LEU A 7 -10.21 -14.54 -3.32
C LEU A 7 -11.56 -14.07 -2.79
N SER A 8 -12.05 -14.75 -1.76
CA SER A 8 -13.30 -14.38 -1.09
C SER A 8 -13.12 -14.41 0.43
N LYS A 9 -13.80 -13.48 1.12
CA LYS A 9 -13.81 -13.38 2.58
C LYS A 9 -15.12 -12.83 3.10
N ALA A 10 -15.68 -13.53 4.10
CA ALA A 10 -16.83 -13.06 4.86
C ALA A 10 -16.50 -12.98 6.35
N TYR A 11 -17.13 -12.04 7.04
CA TYR A 11 -17.14 -11.95 8.49
C TYR A 11 -18.59 -12.08 8.98
N GLY A 12 -18.89 -13.23 9.61
CA GLY A 12 -20.28 -13.60 9.92
C GLY A 12 -21.10 -13.76 8.64
N GLN A 13 -22.14 -12.96 8.46
CA GLN A 13 -22.98 -12.98 7.26
C GLN A 13 -22.58 -11.91 6.22
N THR A 14 -21.57 -11.08 6.49
CA THR A 14 -21.17 -9.99 5.62
C THR A 14 -20.03 -10.42 4.73
N GLN A 15 -20.28 -10.49 3.41
CA GLN A 15 -19.25 -10.68 2.39
C GLN A 15 -18.45 -9.37 2.26
N VAL A 16 -17.14 -9.43 2.55
CA VAL A 16 -16.24 -8.26 2.52
C VAL A 16 -15.37 -8.24 1.28
N VAL A 17 -14.98 -9.42 0.79
CA VAL A 17 -14.30 -9.58 -0.52
C VAL A 17 -14.96 -10.74 -1.24
N ASN A 18 -15.28 -10.53 -2.53
CA ASN A 18 -16.00 -11.48 -3.37
C ASN A 18 -15.25 -11.75 -4.67
N GLN A 19 -14.73 -12.96 -4.84
CA GLN A 19 -14.04 -13.47 -6.04
C GLN A 19 -12.99 -12.50 -6.63
N ALA A 20 -12.26 -11.80 -5.76
CA ALA A 20 -11.27 -10.82 -6.18
C ALA A 20 -10.04 -11.49 -6.82
N SER A 21 -9.70 -11.06 -8.02
CA SER A 21 -8.48 -11.49 -8.73
C SER A 21 -7.64 -10.28 -9.09
N ALA A 22 -6.30 -10.38 -8.92
CA ALA A 22 -5.38 -9.30 -9.18
C ALA A 22 -3.95 -9.80 -9.38
N LEU A 23 -3.10 -8.96 -9.99
CA LEU A 23 -1.68 -9.23 -10.22
C LEU A 23 -0.82 -8.12 -9.62
N PHE A 24 0.25 -8.49 -8.92
CA PHE A 24 1.26 -7.58 -8.38
C PHE A 24 2.62 -7.88 -9.00
N PRO A 25 2.96 -7.25 -10.13
CA PRO A 25 4.20 -7.50 -10.85
C PRO A 25 5.41 -6.88 -10.13
N LEU A 26 6.57 -7.51 -10.24
CA LEU A 26 7.85 -6.93 -9.82
C LEU A 26 8.18 -5.67 -10.63
N GLY A 27 8.93 -4.76 -10.05
CA GLY A 27 9.34 -3.50 -10.68
C GLY A 27 8.19 -2.50 -10.85
N LYS A 28 7.05 -2.70 -10.16
CA LYS A 28 5.86 -1.86 -10.29
C LYS A 28 5.28 -1.45 -8.95
N VAL A 29 4.71 -0.25 -8.92
CA VAL A 29 3.81 0.20 -7.85
C VAL A 29 2.37 -0.07 -8.27
N THR A 30 1.65 -0.85 -7.46
CA THR A 30 0.21 -1.10 -7.65
C THR A 30 -0.57 -0.43 -6.52
N ALA A 31 -1.43 0.53 -6.86
CA ALA A 31 -2.33 1.16 -5.90
C ALA A 31 -3.67 0.40 -5.83
N ILE A 32 -4.18 0.17 -4.62
CA ILE A 32 -5.53 -0.34 -4.39
C ILE A 32 -6.39 0.84 -3.91
N ILE A 33 -7.41 1.20 -4.69
CA ILE A 33 -8.32 2.32 -4.42
C ILE A 33 -9.77 1.85 -4.27
N GLY A 34 -10.62 2.69 -3.72
CA GLY A 34 -12.05 2.48 -3.56
C GLY A 34 -12.58 3.14 -2.29
N PRO A 35 -13.90 3.23 -2.11
CA PRO A 35 -14.52 3.83 -0.93
C PRO A 35 -14.18 3.05 0.36
N ASN A 36 -14.50 3.66 1.50
CA ASN A 36 -14.38 2.97 2.79
C ASN A 36 -15.32 1.76 2.81
N GLY A 37 -14.84 0.64 3.38
CA GLY A 37 -15.59 -0.62 3.36
C GLY A 37 -15.55 -1.40 2.04
N ALA A 38 -14.83 -0.95 1.01
CA ALA A 38 -14.72 -1.68 -0.26
C ALA A 38 -13.92 -3.00 -0.18
N GLY A 39 -13.32 -3.33 0.97
CA GLY A 39 -12.55 -4.58 1.15
C GLY A 39 -11.04 -4.47 0.89
N LYS A 40 -10.50 -3.26 0.66
CA LYS A 40 -9.08 -3.02 0.29
C LYS A 40 -8.07 -3.64 1.27
N SER A 41 -8.16 -3.26 2.56
CA SER A 41 -7.24 -3.78 3.60
C SER A 41 -7.46 -5.28 3.85
N THR A 42 -8.67 -5.80 3.66
CA THR A 42 -8.96 -7.22 3.74
C THR A 42 -8.30 -7.98 2.59
N LEU A 43 -8.39 -7.46 1.36
CA LEU A 43 -7.70 -8.03 0.20
C LEU A 43 -6.18 -8.06 0.42
N LEU A 44 -5.59 -6.94 0.89
CA LEU A 44 -4.17 -6.87 1.22
C LEU A 44 -3.78 -7.86 2.33
N SER A 45 -4.63 -8.01 3.36
CA SER A 45 -4.40 -8.93 4.48
C SER A 45 -4.44 -10.39 4.04
N MET A 46 -5.36 -10.78 3.14
CA MET A 46 -5.38 -12.10 2.54
C MET A 46 -4.17 -12.35 1.65
N ALA A 47 -3.82 -11.39 0.80
CA ALA A 47 -2.65 -11.47 -0.08
C ALA A 47 -1.32 -11.62 0.69
N SER A 48 -1.29 -11.23 1.97
CA SER A 48 -0.12 -11.31 2.85
C SER A 48 -0.20 -12.42 3.91
N ARG A 49 -1.24 -13.24 3.90
CA ARG A 49 -1.50 -14.29 4.92
C ARG A 49 -1.62 -13.75 6.35
N LEU A 50 -2.02 -12.48 6.50
CA LEU A 50 -2.42 -11.92 7.80
C LEU A 50 -3.85 -12.32 8.18
N THR A 51 -4.64 -12.69 7.17
CA THR A 51 -6.02 -13.21 7.30
C THR A 51 -6.20 -14.32 6.27
N ASP A 52 -6.78 -15.44 6.68
CA ASP A 52 -7.10 -16.54 5.77
C ASP A 52 -8.27 -16.15 4.86
N SER A 53 -8.17 -16.53 3.58
CA SER A 53 -9.30 -16.47 2.63
C SER A 53 -10.26 -17.62 2.87
N ASP A 54 -11.56 -17.41 2.63
CA ASP A 54 -12.57 -18.47 2.70
C ASP A 54 -12.65 -19.26 1.38
N ALA A 55 -12.24 -18.62 0.27
CA ALA A 55 -12.09 -19.25 -1.05
C ALA A 55 -11.03 -18.53 -1.88
N GLY A 56 -10.58 -19.18 -2.95
CA GLY A 56 -9.55 -18.68 -3.85
C GLY A 56 -8.14 -18.99 -3.36
N GLU A 57 -7.15 -18.54 -4.11
CA GLU A 57 -5.75 -18.86 -3.88
C GLU A 57 -4.85 -17.63 -4.11
N VAL A 58 -3.72 -17.58 -3.41
CA VAL A 58 -2.64 -16.61 -3.62
C VAL A 58 -1.40 -17.37 -4.04
N LEU A 59 -0.80 -16.96 -5.15
CA LEU A 59 0.47 -17.51 -5.65
C LEU A 59 1.60 -16.47 -5.51
N ILE A 60 2.76 -16.89 -5.04
CA ILE A 60 4.01 -16.13 -5.11
C ILE A 60 4.93 -16.84 -6.10
N GLY A 61 5.10 -16.27 -7.30
CA GLY A 61 5.61 -17.02 -8.45
C GLY A 61 4.64 -18.13 -8.81
N ASP A 62 5.13 -19.38 -8.87
CA ASP A 62 4.30 -20.56 -9.15
C ASP A 62 3.95 -21.35 -7.88
N LYS A 63 4.21 -20.78 -6.68
CA LYS A 63 4.04 -21.48 -5.41
C LYS A 63 2.89 -20.89 -4.59
N PRO A 64 1.91 -21.73 -4.16
CA PRO A 64 0.84 -21.31 -3.27
C PRO A 64 1.35 -20.68 -1.98
N LEU A 65 0.72 -19.58 -1.55
CA LEU A 65 1.07 -18.86 -0.32
C LEU A 65 0.97 -19.76 0.94
N SER A 66 0.05 -20.72 0.94
CA SER A 66 -0.13 -21.69 2.01
C SER A 66 1.07 -22.62 2.22
N GLU A 67 1.86 -22.86 1.19
CA GLU A 67 3.02 -23.75 1.24
C GLU A 67 4.32 -23.06 1.71
N TRP A 68 4.29 -21.73 1.93
CA TRP A 68 5.44 -21.02 2.44
C TRP A 68 5.54 -21.15 3.96
N SER A 69 6.71 -21.50 4.49
CA SER A 69 6.95 -21.36 5.92
C SER A 69 6.91 -19.88 6.34
N ASN A 70 6.54 -19.60 7.61
CA ASN A 70 6.46 -18.21 8.09
C ASN A 70 7.79 -17.45 7.92
N GLN A 71 8.91 -18.12 8.17
CA GLN A 71 10.23 -17.52 8.03
C GLN A 71 10.54 -17.21 6.55
N ALA A 72 10.32 -18.17 5.65
CA ALA A 72 10.59 -17.98 4.23
C ALA A 72 9.67 -16.90 3.62
N LEU A 73 8.40 -16.84 4.03
CA LEU A 73 7.49 -15.78 3.60
C LEU A 73 7.96 -14.41 4.11
N ALA A 74 8.33 -14.28 5.38
CA ALA A 74 8.82 -13.03 5.94
C ALA A 74 10.14 -12.53 5.33
N GLN A 75 10.91 -13.40 4.66
CA GLN A 75 12.07 -13.01 3.86
C GLN A 75 11.72 -12.56 2.45
N ARG A 76 10.48 -12.78 1.99
CA ARG A 76 10.00 -12.44 0.65
C ARG A 76 8.98 -11.32 0.62
N LEU A 77 8.19 -11.17 1.70
CA LEU A 77 7.08 -10.22 1.79
C LEU A 77 7.16 -9.43 3.09
N ALA A 78 7.19 -8.11 2.98
CA ALA A 78 7.07 -7.18 4.09
C ALA A 78 5.69 -6.50 4.07
N VAL A 79 5.09 -6.28 5.23
CA VAL A 79 3.78 -5.65 5.36
C VAL A 79 3.81 -4.56 6.41
N LEU A 80 3.37 -3.36 6.03
CA LEU A 80 3.07 -2.26 6.95
C LEU A 80 1.56 -2.14 7.08
N ARG A 81 1.03 -2.35 8.30
CA ARG A 81 -0.41 -2.22 8.58
C ARG A 81 -0.76 -0.77 8.93
N GLN A 82 -2.03 -0.42 8.77
CA GLN A 82 -2.58 0.90 9.08
C GLN A 82 -2.35 1.32 10.55
N ALA A 83 -2.54 0.40 11.50
CA ALA A 83 -2.34 0.66 12.92
C ALA A 83 -1.02 0.05 13.41
N ASN A 84 -0.03 0.89 13.59
CA ASN A 84 1.26 0.51 14.18
C ASN A 84 1.37 1.06 15.60
N ASN A 85 0.52 0.55 16.51
CA ASN A 85 0.57 0.91 17.93
C ASN A 85 1.69 0.11 18.60
N VAL A 86 2.84 0.75 18.78
CA VAL A 86 3.95 0.21 19.55
C VAL A 86 3.86 0.83 20.95
N ASN A 87 3.46 0.03 21.93
CA ASN A 87 3.36 0.44 23.34
C ASN A 87 4.73 0.38 24.07
N MET A 88 5.79 0.05 23.33
CA MET A 88 7.16 -0.04 23.87
C MET A 88 7.98 1.16 23.40
N ARG A 89 8.90 1.60 24.29
CA ARG A 89 9.76 2.74 24.03
C ARG A 89 11.02 2.29 23.30
N PHE A 90 11.00 2.36 21.97
CA PHE A 90 12.14 2.05 21.09
C PHE A 90 12.80 3.31 20.55
N ARG A 91 14.11 3.24 20.32
CA ARG A 91 14.81 4.19 19.46
C ARG A 91 14.45 3.90 17.98
N VAL A 92 14.61 4.91 17.13
CA VAL A 92 14.37 4.74 15.68
C VAL A 92 15.20 3.60 15.12
N ARG A 93 16.50 3.53 15.44
CA ARG A 93 17.39 2.46 14.98
C ARG A 93 16.92 1.08 15.45
N GLU A 94 16.47 0.96 16.68
CA GLU A 94 15.96 -0.30 17.23
C GLU A 94 14.68 -0.76 16.48
N LEU A 95 13.75 0.18 16.18
CA LEU A 95 12.59 -0.13 15.39
C LEU A 95 12.99 -0.63 14.00
N VAL A 96 13.87 0.07 13.30
CA VAL A 96 14.32 -0.32 11.96
C VAL A 96 15.01 -1.69 11.98
N ALA A 97 15.76 -1.98 13.04
CA ALA A 97 16.43 -3.28 13.23
C ALA A 97 15.45 -4.46 13.33
N PHE A 98 14.18 -4.24 13.79
CA PHE A 98 13.17 -5.31 13.75
C PHE A 98 12.88 -5.80 12.33
N GLY A 99 13.03 -4.96 11.30
CA GLY A 99 12.96 -5.39 9.91
C GLY A 99 13.94 -6.51 9.56
N ARG A 100 15.08 -6.61 10.26
CA ARG A 100 16.07 -7.67 10.04
C ARG A 100 15.74 -8.98 10.75
N PHE A 101 14.72 -9.01 11.62
CA PHE A 101 14.41 -10.20 12.41
C PHE A 101 14.22 -11.50 11.59
N PRO A 102 13.55 -11.51 10.42
CA PRO A 102 13.43 -12.72 9.58
C PRO A 102 14.78 -13.29 9.10
N HIS A 103 15.82 -12.46 9.03
CA HIS A 103 17.17 -12.84 8.60
C HIS A 103 18.08 -13.15 9.78
N SER A 104 18.12 -12.28 10.78
CA SER A 104 19.08 -12.30 11.89
C SER A 104 18.62 -13.15 13.10
N LYS A 105 17.30 -13.40 13.22
CA LYS A 105 16.67 -14.00 14.42
C LYS A 105 17.07 -13.28 15.72
N GLY A 106 17.24 -11.96 15.64
CA GLY A 106 17.62 -11.10 16.75
C GLY A 106 19.16 -10.99 17.00
N ARG A 107 19.98 -11.66 16.19
CA ARG A 107 21.46 -11.53 16.25
C ARG A 107 21.93 -10.81 14.99
N LEU A 108 22.01 -9.48 15.07
CA LEU A 108 22.43 -8.65 13.94
C LEU A 108 23.88 -8.89 13.58
N THR A 109 24.15 -9.10 12.28
CA THR A 109 25.47 -9.15 11.68
C THR A 109 25.92 -7.76 11.22
N GLU A 110 27.17 -7.62 10.80
CA GLU A 110 27.66 -6.39 10.16
C GLU A 110 26.85 -6.06 8.89
N GLN A 111 26.49 -7.08 8.11
CA GLN A 111 25.65 -6.91 6.92
C GLN A 111 24.24 -6.42 7.29
N ASP A 112 23.64 -6.91 8.39
CA ASP A 112 22.34 -6.41 8.85
C ASP A 112 22.43 -4.95 9.28
N ASN A 113 23.51 -4.56 9.96
CA ASN A 113 23.73 -3.16 10.34
C ASN A 113 23.89 -2.26 9.13
N ALA A 114 24.61 -2.67 8.08
CA ALA A 114 24.73 -1.92 6.83
C ALA A 114 23.35 -1.71 6.17
N VAL A 115 22.49 -2.74 6.12
CA VAL A 115 21.11 -2.63 5.59
C VAL A 115 20.25 -1.68 6.43
N ILE A 116 20.43 -1.67 7.77
CA ILE A 116 19.73 -0.73 8.66
C ILE A 116 20.18 0.71 8.38
N ASP A 117 21.49 0.93 8.25
CA ASP A 117 22.07 2.24 7.96
C ASP A 117 21.58 2.78 6.62
N ASP A 118 21.55 1.93 5.58
CA ASP A 118 21.01 2.28 4.25
C ASP A 118 19.51 2.66 4.32
N ALA A 119 18.71 1.89 5.04
CA ALA A 119 17.28 2.17 5.21
C ALA A 119 17.04 3.50 5.94
N LEU A 120 17.82 3.78 7.00
CA LEU A 120 17.77 5.05 7.73
C LEU A 120 18.16 6.23 6.83
N ALA A 121 19.20 6.08 6.02
CA ALA A 121 19.66 7.12 5.10
C ALA A 121 18.62 7.39 3.99
N GLN A 122 18.04 6.35 3.37
CA GLN A 122 17.02 6.47 2.33
C GLN A 122 15.78 7.24 2.81
N LEU A 123 15.40 7.09 4.09
CA LEU A 123 14.23 7.76 4.68
C LEU A 123 14.60 9.07 5.41
N GLY A 124 15.86 9.52 5.34
CA GLY A 124 16.32 10.75 5.99
C GLY A 124 16.26 10.70 7.52
N LEU A 125 16.47 9.52 8.12
CA LEU A 125 16.35 9.28 9.56
C LEU A 125 17.70 9.16 10.28
N THR A 126 18.81 9.30 9.60
CA THR A 126 20.16 9.12 10.16
C THR A 126 20.39 9.98 11.41
N GLU A 127 20.02 11.28 11.36
CA GLU A 127 20.17 12.20 12.49
C GLU A 127 19.17 11.93 13.64
N LEU A 128 18.13 11.14 13.36
CA LEU A 128 17.08 10.82 14.31
C LEU A 128 17.21 9.41 14.91
N GLN A 129 18.17 8.62 14.48
CA GLN A 129 18.27 7.19 14.79
C GLN A 129 18.32 6.87 16.28
N GLU A 130 18.90 7.78 17.10
CA GLU A 130 19.03 7.63 18.54
C GLU A 130 17.81 8.19 19.31
N ARG A 131 16.90 8.91 18.65
CA ARG A 131 15.68 9.42 19.30
C ARG A 131 14.68 8.29 19.53
N PHE A 132 13.89 8.43 20.57
CA PHE A 132 12.76 7.54 20.82
C PHE A 132 11.60 7.86 19.88
N ILE A 133 10.83 6.83 19.49
CA ILE A 133 9.71 6.95 18.53
C ILE A 133 8.62 7.88 19.05
N ASP A 134 8.40 7.93 20.38
CA ASP A 134 7.45 8.81 21.03
C ASP A 134 7.85 10.31 20.99
N GLN A 135 9.10 10.61 20.65
CA GLN A 135 9.63 11.96 20.47
C GLN A 135 9.55 12.49 19.02
N LEU A 136 9.10 11.64 18.09
CA LEU A 136 9.02 11.99 16.68
C LEU A 136 7.67 12.64 16.34
N SER A 137 7.69 13.52 15.31
CA SER A 137 6.45 13.95 14.68
C SER A 137 5.73 12.75 14.02
N GLY A 138 4.42 12.87 13.74
CA GLY A 138 3.66 11.80 13.07
C GLY A 138 4.30 11.36 11.75
N GLY A 139 4.76 12.31 10.94
CA GLY A 139 5.46 12.02 9.67
C GLY A 139 6.80 11.31 9.87
N GLN A 140 7.63 11.76 10.82
CA GLN A 140 8.90 11.10 11.14
C GLN A 140 8.68 9.69 11.68
N ARG A 141 7.66 9.51 12.53
CA ARG A 141 7.28 8.19 13.05
C ARG A 141 6.88 7.25 11.92
N GLN A 142 6.06 7.71 10.97
CA GLN A 142 5.65 6.91 9.81
C GLN A 142 6.85 6.54 8.94
N MET A 143 7.78 7.49 8.70
CA MET A 143 9.04 7.21 8.00
C MET A 143 9.86 6.12 8.70
N ALA A 144 9.90 6.09 10.03
CA ALA A 144 10.61 5.06 10.79
C ALA A 144 9.99 3.66 10.60
N PHE A 145 8.65 3.55 10.54
CA PHE A 145 7.98 2.29 10.22
C PHE A 145 8.24 1.85 8.77
N ILE A 146 8.27 2.79 7.83
CA ILE A 146 8.62 2.47 6.44
C ILE A 146 10.09 2.03 6.34
N ALA A 147 11.01 2.68 7.08
CA ALA A 147 12.41 2.27 7.14
C ALA A 147 12.56 0.83 7.67
N MET A 148 11.77 0.43 8.67
CA MET A 148 11.71 -0.95 9.16
C MET A 148 11.32 -1.93 8.04
N VAL A 149 10.29 -1.59 7.24
CA VAL A 149 9.86 -2.40 6.09
C VAL A 149 10.94 -2.44 5.01
N VAL A 150 11.60 -1.31 4.71
CA VAL A 150 12.71 -1.24 3.76
C VAL A 150 13.89 -2.10 4.21
N ALA A 151 14.24 -2.04 5.51
CA ALA A 151 15.32 -2.83 6.10
C ALA A 151 15.04 -4.34 6.05
N GLN A 152 13.79 -4.78 5.99
CA GLN A 152 13.45 -6.20 5.80
C GLN A 152 13.97 -6.74 4.46
N ASN A 153 14.16 -5.86 3.46
CA ASN A 153 14.75 -6.13 2.14
C ASN A 153 14.11 -7.31 1.40
N THR A 154 12.79 -7.27 1.28
CA THR A 154 11.96 -8.28 0.61
C THR A 154 11.71 -7.93 -0.86
N ASP A 155 11.26 -8.90 -1.67
CA ASP A 155 10.86 -8.69 -3.07
C ASP A 155 9.49 -8.00 -3.19
N TYR A 156 8.62 -8.23 -2.19
CA TYR A 156 7.26 -7.72 -2.14
C TYR A 156 7.08 -6.83 -0.90
N VAL A 157 6.50 -5.67 -1.08
CA VAL A 157 6.24 -4.69 -0.03
C VAL A 157 4.79 -4.25 -0.09
N PHE A 158 4.04 -4.51 0.97
CA PHE A 158 2.64 -4.14 1.09
C PHE A 158 2.46 -3.05 2.15
N LEU A 159 1.84 -1.94 1.76
CA LEU A 159 1.63 -0.78 2.61
C LEU A 159 0.12 -0.48 2.70
N ASP A 160 -0.44 -0.60 3.90
CA ASP A 160 -1.84 -0.30 4.14
C ASP A 160 -1.97 1.14 4.67
N GLU A 161 -2.47 2.04 3.83
CA GLU A 161 -2.70 3.46 4.10
C GLU A 161 -1.47 4.20 4.71
N PRO A 162 -0.30 4.12 4.06
CA PRO A 162 0.93 4.66 4.63
C PRO A 162 0.98 6.19 4.72
N LEU A 163 0.03 6.91 4.10
CA LEU A 163 -0.01 8.37 4.03
C LEU A 163 -1.00 9.00 5.03
N ASN A 164 -1.71 8.20 5.82
CA ASN A 164 -2.73 8.71 6.72
C ASN A 164 -2.13 9.66 7.77
N ASN A 165 -2.83 10.79 7.98
CA ASN A 165 -2.47 11.83 8.93
C ASN A 165 -1.09 12.50 8.67
N LEU A 166 -0.61 12.46 7.42
CA LEU A 166 0.64 13.11 7.02
C LEU A 166 0.38 14.39 6.24
N ASP A 167 1.28 15.34 6.38
CA ASP A 167 1.32 16.50 5.50
C ASP A 167 1.81 16.13 4.08
N ILE A 168 1.60 17.02 3.14
CA ILE A 168 1.95 16.82 1.74
C ILE A 168 3.45 16.54 1.56
N ARG A 169 4.32 17.21 2.32
CA ARG A 169 5.78 17.06 2.21
C ARG A 169 6.21 15.64 2.56
N HIS A 170 5.71 15.09 3.67
CA HIS A 170 6.01 13.73 4.09
C HIS A 170 5.39 12.70 3.14
N SER A 171 4.14 12.93 2.69
CA SER A 171 3.46 12.06 1.72
C SER A 171 4.24 11.94 0.41
N VAL A 172 4.73 13.07 -0.14
CA VAL A 172 5.56 13.09 -1.36
C VAL A 172 6.88 12.35 -1.13
N ALA A 173 7.53 12.53 0.02
CA ALA A 173 8.79 11.84 0.33
C ALA A 173 8.60 10.31 0.39
N ILE A 174 7.53 9.84 1.05
CA ILE A 174 7.17 8.41 1.13
C ILE A 174 6.91 7.85 -0.28
N MET A 175 6.11 8.52 -1.09
CA MET A 175 5.77 8.01 -2.42
C MET A 175 6.97 8.01 -3.38
N LYS A 176 7.92 8.93 -3.22
CA LYS A 176 9.21 8.86 -3.94
C LYS A 176 9.99 7.61 -3.55
N THR A 177 10.09 7.30 -2.25
CA THR A 177 10.73 6.06 -1.77
C THR A 177 10.01 4.81 -2.28
N VAL A 178 8.67 4.79 -2.26
CA VAL A 178 7.85 3.70 -2.81
C VAL A 178 8.18 3.45 -4.29
N ARG A 179 8.26 4.51 -5.10
CA ARG A 179 8.66 4.41 -6.52
C ARG A 179 10.10 3.93 -6.69
N GLU A 180 11.01 4.42 -5.86
CA GLU A 180 12.40 3.98 -5.90
C GLU A 180 12.53 2.49 -5.57
N LEU A 181 11.83 1.99 -4.55
CA LEU A 181 11.76 0.56 -4.22
C LEU A 181 11.29 -0.28 -5.40
N ALA A 182 10.25 0.16 -6.10
CA ALA A 182 9.74 -0.56 -7.25
C ALA A 182 10.70 -0.48 -8.44
N HIS A 183 11.05 0.73 -8.89
CA HIS A 183 11.71 0.92 -10.18
C HIS A 183 13.23 0.68 -10.12
N ARG A 184 13.89 1.10 -9.03
CA ARG A 184 15.34 0.94 -8.90
C ARG A 184 15.72 -0.42 -8.32
N TYR A 185 14.97 -0.89 -7.32
CA TYR A 185 15.26 -2.16 -6.64
C TYR A 185 14.41 -3.33 -7.12
N ASN A 186 13.63 -3.14 -8.20
CA ASN A 186 12.78 -4.14 -8.85
C ASN A 186 11.84 -4.88 -7.90
N LYS A 187 11.30 -4.17 -6.88
CA LYS A 187 10.33 -4.75 -5.93
C LYS A 187 8.90 -4.57 -6.44
N ALA A 188 8.00 -5.48 -6.08
CA ALA A 188 6.57 -5.26 -6.23
C ALA A 188 6.08 -4.49 -5.01
N VAL A 189 5.62 -3.25 -5.18
CA VAL A 189 5.09 -2.45 -4.08
C VAL A 189 3.60 -2.27 -4.26
N VAL A 190 2.81 -2.73 -3.29
CA VAL A 190 1.36 -2.60 -3.26
C VAL A 190 0.98 -1.60 -2.17
N VAL A 191 0.19 -0.60 -2.51
CA VAL A 191 -0.20 0.48 -1.60
C VAL A 191 -1.71 0.64 -1.60
N VAL A 192 -2.35 0.49 -0.44
CA VAL A 192 -3.74 0.89 -0.25
C VAL A 192 -3.78 2.38 0.00
N MET A 193 -4.58 3.12 -0.78
CA MET A 193 -4.64 4.57 -0.71
C MET A 193 -6.08 5.08 -0.83
N HIS A 194 -6.36 6.22 -0.17
CA HIS A 194 -7.63 6.93 -0.28
C HIS A 194 -7.58 8.06 -1.32
N ASP A 195 -6.44 8.72 -1.47
CA ASP A 195 -6.26 9.81 -2.41
C ASP A 195 -6.04 9.26 -3.82
N ILE A 196 -7.04 9.51 -4.69
CA ILE A 196 -7.04 9.04 -6.08
C ILE A 196 -5.91 9.72 -6.87
N ASN A 197 -5.71 11.02 -6.68
CA ASN A 197 -4.73 11.79 -7.43
C ASN A 197 -3.29 11.41 -7.04
N PHE A 198 -3.02 11.20 -5.75
CA PHE A 198 -1.75 10.62 -5.33
C PHE A 198 -1.53 9.23 -5.93
N SER A 199 -2.57 8.37 -5.89
CA SER A 199 -2.51 7.04 -6.49
C SER A 199 -2.20 7.10 -7.98
N ALA A 200 -2.90 7.97 -8.72
CA ALA A 200 -2.74 8.13 -10.17
C ALA A 200 -1.34 8.68 -10.56
N CYS A 201 -0.77 9.57 -9.73
CA CYS A 201 0.53 10.17 -10.00
C CYS A 201 1.72 9.25 -9.70
N TYR A 202 1.58 8.34 -8.73
CA TYR A 202 2.72 7.54 -8.25
C TYR A 202 2.67 6.06 -8.61
N ALA A 203 1.48 5.50 -8.88
CA ALA A 203 1.36 4.09 -9.25
C ALA A 203 1.56 3.85 -10.76
N ASP A 204 2.04 2.66 -11.10
CA ASP A 204 2.07 2.14 -12.47
C ASP A 204 0.74 1.45 -12.79
N ASN A 205 0.26 0.65 -11.84
CA ASN A 205 -0.99 -0.10 -11.92
C ASN A 205 -1.95 0.30 -10.81
N MET A 206 -3.22 0.06 -11.06
CA MET A 206 -4.27 0.36 -10.10
C MET A 206 -5.31 -0.77 -10.08
N ILE A 207 -5.80 -1.06 -8.88
CA ILE A 207 -6.92 -1.96 -8.64
C ILE A 207 -7.99 -1.13 -7.98
N ALA A 208 -9.14 -1.04 -8.62
CA ALA A 208 -10.28 -0.29 -8.15
C ALA A 208 -11.33 -1.25 -7.57
N MET A 209 -11.66 -1.09 -6.29
CA MET A 209 -12.59 -1.93 -5.57
C MET A 209 -13.87 -1.20 -5.18
N LYS A 210 -15.00 -1.92 -5.22
CA LYS A 210 -16.30 -1.46 -4.69
C LYS A 210 -17.05 -2.66 -4.13
N ALA A 211 -17.63 -2.52 -2.94
CA ALA A 211 -18.47 -3.55 -2.30
C ALA A 211 -17.86 -4.97 -2.33
N GLY A 212 -16.56 -5.08 -2.08
CA GLY A 212 -15.84 -6.36 -2.03
C GLY A 212 -15.37 -6.90 -3.39
N GLU A 213 -15.69 -6.25 -4.49
CA GLU A 213 -15.34 -6.71 -5.84
C GLU A 213 -14.26 -5.83 -6.48
N VAL A 214 -13.44 -6.45 -7.34
CA VAL A 214 -12.52 -5.72 -8.22
C VAL A 214 -13.31 -5.25 -9.44
N VAL A 215 -13.59 -3.95 -9.49
CA VAL A 215 -14.36 -3.32 -10.59
C VAL A 215 -13.49 -3.10 -11.83
N ALA A 216 -12.22 -2.74 -11.60
CA ALA A 216 -11.24 -2.54 -12.68
C ALA A 216 -9.83 -2.80 -12.15
N SER A 217 -8.96 -3.29 -13.02
CA SER A 217 -7.56 -3.58 -12.74
C SER A 217 -6.70 -3.35 -13.98
N GLY A 218 -5.50 -2.80 -13.81
CA GLY A 218 -4.55 -2.58 -14.91
C GLY A 218 -3.73 -1.30 -14.76
N GLN A 219 -3.18 -0.82 -15.88
CA GLN A 219 -2.42 0.43 -15.88
C GLN A 219 -3.31 1.61 -15.44
N VAL A 220 -2.73 2.56 -14.72
CA VAL A 220 -3.43 3.75 -14.19
C VAL A 220 -4.29 4.43 -15.26
N LYS A 221 -3.75 4.64 -16.49
CA LYS A 221 -4.48 5.30 -17.59
C LYS A 221 -5.75 4.58 -18.03
N ASN A 222 -5.84 3.26 -17.80
CA ASN A 222 -6.99 2.43 -18.17
C ASN A 222 -8.02 2.34 -17.04
N VAL A 223 -7.60 2.51 -15.79
CA VAL A 223 -8.45 2.43 -14.61
C VAL A 223 -8.99 3.82 -14.22
N VAL A 224 -8.13 4.85 -14.26
CA VAL A 224 -8.54 6.23 -13.95
C VAL A 224 -9.23 6.84 -15.16
N THR A 225 -10.50 6.52 -15.31
CA THR A 225 -11.40 7.05 -16.34
C THR A 225 -12.70 7.50 -15.69
N LYS A 226 -13.37 8.51 -16.28
CA LYS A 226 -14.62 9.06 -15.76
C LYS A 226 -15.64 7.94 -15.43
N PRO A 227 -16.00 7.01 -16.35
CA PRO A 227 -17.00 5.97 -16.08
C PRO A 227 -16.63 5.04 -14.92
N ILE A 228 -15.34 4.69 -14.78
CA ILE A 228 -14.90 3.80 -13.70
C ILE A 228 -14.91 4.55 -12.36
N MET A 229 -14.44 5.80 -12.32
CA MET A 229 -14.44 6.60 -11.08
C MET A 229 -15.84 6.88 -10.58
N GLU A 230 -16.76 7.29 -11.47
CA GLU A 230 -18.18 7.49 -11.15
C GLU A 230 -18.85 6.21 -10.64
N ARG A 231 -18.56 5.06 -11.28
CA ARG A 231 -19.07 3.76 -10.85
C ARG A 231 -18.61 3.40 -9.44
N ILE A 232 -17.36 3.71 -9.08
CA ILE A 232 -16.75 3.32 -7.78
C ILE A 232 -17.25 4.24 -6.67
N TYR A 233 -17.20 5.57 -6.89
CA TYR A 233 -17.43 6.56 -5.84
C TYR A 233 -18.85 7.15 -5.83
N GLU A 234 -19.66 6.90 -6.88
CA GLU A 234 -21.06 7.35 -7.02
C GLU A 234 -21.20 8.88 -6.95
N ILE A 235 -20.20 9.59 -7.46
CA ILE A 235 -20.20 11.04 -7.63
C ILE A 235 -19.73 11.40 -9.04
N ASP A 236 -20.03 12.61 -9.52
CA ASP A 236 -19.54 13.09 -10.80
C ASP A 236 -18.01 13.31 -10.76
N PHE A 237 -17.35 12.91 -11.82
CA PHE A 237 -15.91 13.06 -12.00
C PHE A 237 -15.61 13.72 -13.35
N GLU A 238 -14.64 14.61 -13.36
CA GLU A 238 -13.89 14.94 -14.57
C GLU A 238 -12.48 14.35 -14.45
N VAL A 239 -11.96 13.79 -15.54
CA VAL A 239 -10.63 13.19 -15.58
C VAL A 239 -9.83 13.86 -16.68
N GLU A 240 -8.81 14.61 -16.28
CA GLU A 240 -7.92 15.35 -17.17
C GLU A 240 -6.54 14.68 -17.23
N GLU A 241 -5.83 14.93 -18.34
CA GLU A 241 -4.43 14.52 -18.45
C GLU A 241 -3.52 15.75 -18.41
N ILE A 242 -2.75 15.88 -17.33
CA ILE A 242 -1.83 16.98 -17.11
C ILE A 242 -0.41 16.42 -17.02
N ASN A 243 0.47 16.82 -17.93
CA ASN A 243 1.87 16.36 -18.00
C ASN A 243 1.98 14.80 -18.01
N GLY A 244 1.08 14.11 -18.71
CA GLY A 244 1.05 12.65 -18.80
C GLY A 244 0.52 11.93 -17.56
N GLN A 245 -0.07 12.68 -16.61
CA GLN A 245 -0.69 12.13 -15.40
C GLN A 245 -2.20 12.35 -15.43
N ARG A 246 -2.95 11.35 -14.97
CA ARG A 246 -4.41 11.43 -14.82
C ARG A 246 -4.74 12.16 -13.53
N ILE A 247 -5.51 13.23 -13.63
CA ILE A 247 -6.00 14.03 -12.50
C ILE A 247 -7.52 13.97 -12.47
N CYS A 248 -8.05 13.56 -11.33
CA CYS A 248 -9.48 13.50 -11.07
C CYS A 248 -9.95 14.80 -10.42
N LEU A 249 -10.94 15.45 -11.03
CA LEU A 249 -11.60 16.62 -10.49
C LEU A 249 -13.00 16.20 -10.03
N TYR A 250 -13.22 16.26 -8.73
CA TYR A 250 -14.49 15.90 -8.07
C TYR A 250 -14.89 16.94 -7.02
N TYR A 251 -14.13 18.06 -6.94
CA TYR A 251 -14.44 19.20 -6.09
C TYR A 251 -15.27 20.21 -6.90
N GLY A 252 -16.50 20.50 -6.45
CA GLY A 252 -17.30 21.56 -7.03
C GLY A 252 -17.95 21.21 -8.39
N ALA A 253 -18.24 19.94 -8.65
CA ALA A 253 -19.21 19.58 -9.68
C ALA A 253 -20.48 20.39 -9.39
N ALA A 254 -20.84 21.28 -10.32
CA ALA A 254 -21.97 22.19 -10.17
C ALA A 254 -23.20 21.38 -9.78
N THR A 255 -23.81 21.71 -8.65
CA THR A 255 -25.17 21.29 -8.33
C THR A 255 -25.98 21.58 -9.60
N PRO A 256 -26.75 20.61 -10.13
CA PRO A 256 -27.60 20.89 -11.29
C PRO A 256 -28.38 22.17 -10.98
N SER A 257 -28.20 23.20 -11.82
CA SER A 257 -28.92 24.44 -11.72
C SER A 257 -30.41 24.13 -11.58
N MET A 258 -31.03 24.49 -10.45
CA MET A 258 -32.47 24.60 -10.29
C MET A 258 -33.01 25.74 -11.15
N ALA A 259 -32.65 25.78 -12.42
CA ALA A 259 -33.13 26.74 -13.40
C ALA A 259 -33.99 26.02 -14.42
N ALA A 260 -35.12 25.46 -13.98
CA ALA A 260 -36.24 25.10 -14.84
C ALA A 260 -37.49 24.77 -13.99
N ALA A 261 -37.91 25.70 -13.14
CA ALA A 261 -39.24 25.65 -12.52
C ALA A 261 -39.81 27.06 -12.37
N GLU A 262 -39.80 27.82 -13.46
CA GLU A 262 -40.65 29.01 -13.64
C GLU A 262 -40.88 29.19 -15.14
N SER A 263 -41.94 28.53 -15.64
CA SER A 263 -42.77 29.00 -16.77
C SER A 263 -44.01 28.12 -16.89
#